data_0c490f9ba705821d4be8ff14915c8c92
#
_entry.id   0c490f9ba705821d4be8ff14915c8c92
#
_cell.length_a   1.000
_cell.length_b   1.000
_cell.length_c   1.000
_cell.angle_alpha   90.00
_cell.angle_beta   90.00
_cell.angle_gamma   90.00
#
_symmetry.space_group_name_H-M   'P 1'
#
loop_
_entity.id
_entity.type
_entity.pdbx_description
1 polymer ?
#
loop_
_entity_poly.entity_id
_entity_poly.type
_entity_poly.pdbx_seq_one_letter_code
_entity_poly.pdbx_strand_id
1 'polypeptide(L)'
;MEETKVIKVLLLSNQEVVVSEIEEVAAEFGDPNCRLTKPYKIEGGALHKWMQDYTEQNEVMINSDKIITLVTPSPMIFEQYSKVTS
;
A
#
# COMPACT_ATOMS: atom_id res chain seq x y z
N MET A 1 -21.15 10.86 3.04
CA MET A 1 -20.33 10.15 4.02
C MET A 1 -18.88 10.27 3.66
N GLU A 2 -18.07 10.63 4.62
CA GLU A 2 -16.65 10.78 4.40
C GLU A 2 -15.95 9.44 4.43
N GLU A 3 -15.04 9.27 3.50
CA GLU A 3 -14.15 8.13 3.55
C GLU A 3 -12.92 8.49 4.34
N THR A 4 -12.60 7.66 5.28
CA THR A 4 -11.37 7.83 6.03
C THR A 4 -10.26 7.09 5.31
N LYS A 5 -9.27 7.83 4.85
CA LYS A 5 -8.12 7.22 4.21
C LYS A 5 -7.15 6.77 5.28
N VAL A 6 -6.76 5.53 5.21
CA VAL A 6 -5.83 4.95 6.16
C VAL A 6 -4.55 4.66 5.41
N ILE A 7 -3.45 5.27 5.85
CA ILE A 7 -2.14 5.08 5.24
C ILE A 7 -1.32 4.20 6.16
N LYS A 8 -0.81 3.10 5.63
CA LYS A 8 -0.03 2.14 6.40
C LYS A 8 1.23 1.74 5.64
N VAL A 9 2.22 1.29 6.40
CA VAL A 9 3.38 0.62 5.85
C VAL A 9 3.13 -0.88 6.01
N LEU A 10 3.27 -1.60 4.91
CA LEU A 10 2.98 -3.02 4.86
C LEU A 10 4.26 -3.80 4.60
N LEU A 11 4.46 -4.85 5.40
CA LEU A 11 5.49 -5.83 5.09
C LEU A 11 4.82 -7.01 4.43
N LEU A 12 5.22 -7.28 3.19
CA LEU A 12 4.59 -8.33 2.39
C LEU A 12 5.35 -9.64 2.52
N SER A 13 4.68 -10.73 2.14
CA SER A 13 5.27 -12.07 2.29
C SER A 13 6.52 -12.29 1.45
N ASN A 14 6.73 -11.47 0.43
CA ASN A 14 7.94 -11.52 -0.39
C ASN A 14 9.03 -10.58 0.14
N GLN A 15 8.83 -10.07 1.36
CA GLN A 15 9.74 -9.17 2.07
C GLN A 15 9.84 -7.76 1.49
N GLU A 16 8.97 -7.42 0.56
CA GLU A 16 8.87 -6.04 0.11
C GLU A 16 8.16 -5.19 1.14
N VAL A 17 8.55 -3.93 1.24
CA VAL A 17 7.92 -2.98 2.14
C VAL A 17 7.24 -1.92 1.30
N VAL A 18 5.95 -1.73 1.53
CA VAL A 18 5.11 -0.84 0.71
C VAL A 18 4.38 0.13 1.62
N VAL A 19 4.32 1.40 1.25
CA VAL A 19 3.45 2.36 1.91
C VAL A 19 2.30 2.68 0.97
N SER A 20 1.09 2.70 1.50
CA SER A 20 -0.11 2.85 0.66
C SER A 20 -1.31 3.26 1.49
N GLU A 21 -2.27 3.89 0.83
CA GLU A 21 -3.62 3.93 1.37
C GLU A 21 -4.18 2.51 1.24
N ILE A 22 -4.81 2.04 2.28
CA ILE A 22 -5.33 0.67 2.30
C ILE A 22 -6.74 0.67 2.83
N GLU A 23 -7.56 -0.20 2.25
CA GLU A 23 -8.93 -0.37 2.70
C GLU A 23 -9.33 -1.82 2.50
N GLU A 24 -10.05 -2.38 3.47
CA GLU A 24 -10.61 -3.71 3.32
C GLU A 24 -11.88 -3.62 2.49
N VAL A 25 -12.06 -4.57 1.59
CA VAL A 25 -13.25 -4.61 0.75
C VAL A 25 -13.89 -5.97 0.88
N ALA A 26 -15.21 -6.02 0.66
CA ALA A 26 -15.92 -7.29 0.67
C ALA A 26 -15.45 -8.13 -0.51
N ALA A 27 -15.16 -9.40 -0.23
CA ALA A 27 -14.66 -10.31 -1.25
C ALA A 27 -15.06 -11.71 -0.88
N GLU A 28 -15.18 -12.55 -1.89
CA GLU A 28 -15.47 -13.95 -1.65
C GLU A 28 -14.21 -14.66 -1.20
N PHE A 29 -14.41 -15.78 -0.55
CA PHE A 29 -13.29 -16.55 -0.02
C PHE A 29 -12.30 -16.87 -1.14
N GLY A 30 -11.03 -16.52 -0.90
CA GLY A 30 -9.96 -16.77 -1.87
C GLY A 30 -9.67 -15.60 -2.79
N ASP A 31 -10.57 -14.63 -2.87
CA ASP A 31 -10.36 -13.44 -3.71
C ASP A 31 -9.60 -12.37 -2.94
N PRO A 32 -8.89 -11.50 -3.65
CA PRO A 32 -8.22 -10.37 -2.99
C PRO A 32 -9.21 -9.54 -2.21
N ASN A 33 -8.90 -9.23 -0.97
CA ASN A 33 -9.81 -8.54 -0.07
C ASN A 33 -9.28 -7.21 0.44
N CYS A 34 -8.17 -6.74 -0.09
CA CYS A 34 -7.62 -5.43 0.28
C CYS A 34 -7.35 -4.62 -0.97
N ARG A 35 -7.72 -3.35 -0.94
CA ARG A 35 -7.42 -2.43 -2.03
C ARG A 35 -6.33 -1.49 -1.57
N LEU A 36 -5.26 -1.43 -2.35
CA LEU A 36 -4.18 -0.48 -2.13
C LEU A 36 -4.31 0.64 -3.15
N THR A 37 -4.37 1.87 -2.66
CA THR A 37 -4.45 3.03 -3.55
C THR A 37 -3.13 3.77 -3.46
N LYS A 38 -2.54 3.99 -4.63
CA LYS A 38 -1.24 4.67 -4.76
C LYS A 38 -0.17 3.97 -3.91
N PRO A 39 0.07 2.67 -4.15
CA PRO A 39 1.11 1.97 -3.38
C PRO A 39 2.50 2.36 -3.88
N TYR A 40 3.41 2.59 -2.94
CA TYR A 40 4.81 2.91 -3.23
C TYR A 40 5.70 1.95 -2.47
N LYS A 41 6.69 1.39 -3.16
CA LYS A 41 7.67 0.52 -2.54
C LYS A 41 8.73 1.37 -1.87
N ILE A 42 9.13 0.97 -0.67
CA ILE A 42 10.21 1.64 0.06
C ILE A 42 11.47 0.84 -0.15
N GLU A 43 12.46 1.46 -0.77
CA GLU A 43 13.72 0.79 -1.05
C GLU A 43 14.85 1.80 -1.02
N GLY A 44 15.89 1.50 -0.23
CA GLY A 44 17.04 2.38 -0.15
C GLY A 44 16.72 3.77 0.38
N GLY A 45 15.70 3.88 1.23
CA GLY A 45 15.30 5.16 1.78
C GLY A 45 14.48 6.03 0.83
N ALA A 46 14.10 5.50 -0.33
CA ALA A 46 13.31 6.24 -1.31
C ALA A 46 12.01 5.51 -1.60
N LEU A 47 11.04 6.24 -2.10
CA LEU A 47 9.75 5.68 -2.48
C LEU A 47 9.67 5.56 -3.99
N HIS A 48 9.27 4.38 -4.46
CA HIS A 48 9.10 4.10 -5.88
C HIS A 48 7.70 3.57 -6.10
N LYS A 49 7.01 4.08 -7.10
CA LYS A 49 5.66 3.57 -7.39
C LYS A 49 5.73 2.06 -7.56
N TRP A 50 4.91 1.34 -6.79
CA TRP A 50 4.95 -0.12 -6.77
C TRP A 50 4.46 -0.65 -8.12
N MET A 51 5.20 -1.61 -8.68
CA MET A 51 4.88 -2.25 -9.95
C MET A 51 4.88 -1.28 -11.14
N GLN A 52 5.62 -0.17 -11.03
CA GLN A 52 5.59 0.85 -12.07
C GLN A 52 6.10 0.34 -13.43
N ASP A 53 6.92 -0.70 -13.42
CA ASP A 53 7.44 -1.28 -14.65
C ASP A 53 6.42 -2.15 -15.36
N TYR A 54 5.28 -2.43 -14.75
CA TYR A 54 4.31 -3.38 -15.26
C TYR A 54 2.94 -2.77 -15.50
N THR A 55 2.60 -1.69 -14.83
CA THR A 55 1.27 -1.12 -14.94
C THR A 55 1.28 0.35 -14.56
N GLU A 56 0.30 1.09 -15.09
CA GLU A 56 0.10 2.48 -14.71
C GLU A 56 -1.05 2.61 -13.71
N GLN A 57 -1.61 1.50 -13.26
CA GLN A 57 -2.72 1.54 -12.31
C GLN A 57 -2.28 2.17 -10.99
N ASN A 58 -3.20 2.91 -10.38
CA ASN A 58 -2.99 3.49 -9.07
C ASN A 58 -3.70 2.72 -7.98
N GLU A 59 -4.54 1.75 -8.36
CA GLU A 59 -5.22 0.89 -7.40
C GLU A 59 -4.92 -0.54 -7.74
N VAL A 60 -4.50 -1.30 -6.74
CA VAL A 60 -4.25 -2.72 -6.94
C VAL A 60 -4.90 -3.48 -5.81
N MET A 61 -5.31 -4.70 -6.10
CA MET A 61 -5.92 -5.57 -5.09
C MET A 61 -4.87 -6.56 -4.60
N ILE A 62 -4.90 -6.81 -3.32
CA ILE A 62 -3.98 -7.76 -2.71
C ILE A 62 -4.75 -8.59 -1.69
N ASN A 63 -4.34 -9.83 -1.54
CA ASN A 63 -4.94 -10.70 -0.54
C ASN A 63 -4.27 -10.44 0.81
N SER A 64 -5.08 -10.30 1.85
CA SER A 64 -4.55 -10.03 3.18
C SER A 64 -3.59 -11.12 3.66
N ASP A 65 -3.70 -12.34 3.12
CA ASP A 65 -2.77 -13.42 3.45
C ASP A 65 -1.33 -13.07 3.12
N LYS A 66 -1.12 -12.16 2.18
CA LYS A 66 0.22 -11.79 1.73
C LYS A 66 0.82 -10.65 2.54
N ILE A 67 0.06 -10.11 3.47
CA ILE A 67 0.52 -9.03 4.33
C ILE A 67 0.94 -9.62 5.66
N ILE A 68 2.23 -9.54 5.97
CA ILE A 68 2.72 -10.07 7.24
C ILE A 68 2.36 -9.13 8.37
N THR A 69 2.55 -7.83 8.16
CA THR A 69 2.21 -6.87 9.19
C THR A 69 1.92 -5.50 8.58
N LEU A 70 1.10 -4.74 9.30
CA LEU A 70 0.76 -3.37 8.95
C LEU A 70 1.22 -2.49 10.11
N VAL A 71 1.87 -1.38 9.79
CA VAL A 71 2.28 -0.44 10.83
C VAL A 71 1.97 0.97 10.38
N THR A 72 1.84 1.86 11.35
CA THR A 72 1.64 3.28 11.07
C THR A 72 2.97 3.85 10.56
N PRO A 73 2.96 4.59 9.46
CA PRO A 73 4.22 5.13 8.93
C PRO A 73 4.83 6.14 9.89
N SER A 74 6.17 6.20 9.88
CA SER A 74 6.86 7.23 10.63
C SER A 74 6.52 8.60 10.04
N PRO A 75 6.73 9.69 10.78
CA PRO A 75 6.46 11.02 10.21
C PRO A 75 7.24 11.29 8.93
N MET A 76 8.49 10.79 8.85
CA MET A 76 9.30 10.99 7.65
C MET A 76 8.70 10.26 6.44
N ILE A 77 8.30 9.01 6.63
CA ILE A 77 7.71 8.22 5.53
C ILE A 77 6.37 8.82 5.13
N PHE A 78 5.56 9.21 6.11
CA PHE A 78 4.26 9.84 5.82
C PHE A 78 4.45 11.10 4.98
N GLU A 79 5.43 11.92 5.33
CA GLU A 79 5.68 13.16 4.61
C GLU A 79 6.14 12.88 3.18
N GLN A 80 7.06 11.93 3.02
CA GLN A 80 7.52 11.55 1.69
C GLN A 80 6.39 11.02 0.83
N TYR A 81 5.56 10.18 1.42
CA TYR A 81 4.42 9.61 0.71
C TYR A 81 3.43 10.69 0.30
N SER A 82 3.16 11.64 1.19
CA SER A 82 2.25 12.74 0.88
C SER A 82 2.75 13.56 -0.29
N LYS A 83 4.07 13.77 -0.36
CA LYS A 83 4.64 14.55 -1.45
C LYS A 83 4.52 13.84 -2.80
N VAL A 84 4.80 12.54 -2.84
CA VAL A 84 4.81 11.82 -4.11
C VAL A 84 3.40 11.51 -4.59
N THR A 85 2.40 11.58 -3.71
CA THR A 85 1.01 11.28 -4.09
C THR A 85 0.15 12.52 -4.23
N SER A 86 0.70 13.69 -3.97
CA SER A 86 -0.07 14.95 -4.07
C SER A 86 -0.19 15.44 -5.51
#